data_f5b039a062b3f7edd5756f5e31e8cfc0
#
_entry.id   f5b039a062b3f7edd5756f5e31e8cfc0
#
_cell.length_a   1.000
_cell.length_b   1.000
_cell.length_c   1.000
_cell.angle_alpha   90.00
_cell.angle_beta   90.00
_cell.angle_gamma   90.00
#
_symmetry.space_group_name_H-M   'P 1'
#
loop_
_entity.id
_entity.type
_entity.pdbx_description
1 polymer ?
#
loop_
_entity_poly.entity_id
_entity_poly.type
_entity_poly.pdbx_seq_one_letter_code
_entity_poly.pdbx_strand_id
1 'polypeptide(L)'
;MPDNIYQMKSSKGNFTWINIINAQKPEISYLRKKFKFNELDLRDTYSKNIAQRPKLYVRNNYTFLILQFPVYDKKLRKINAEEIDFFINSHSFITAHKNNLPPLVELFNCCIADKFYLEQYLSDGNAMLLYEIILRLQEYCYPILDHISLDIKNIEKNIFEGREREMVKEILIIKRNILNFRQIMEAHKDVIQKLSKSQSNYLQGKEMKNFYLDLIEHTKNIWDILNSQKEMIEALEDTNGSLISFKLNDIMRTLTVFSVIVFPLTLLAAIFGMNTIVSMPLVDHPYGFWIIITLMFIGAFGMYLYFKKKKWI
;
A
#
# COMPACT_ATOMS: atom_id res chain seq x y z
N MET A 1 -12.85 5.61 37.88
CA MET A 1 -12.56 5.93 36.49
C MET A 1 -12.26 4.62 35.82
N PRO A 2 -12.74 4.33 34.60
CA PRO A 2 -12.36 3.09 33.92
C PRO A 2 -10.85 3.01 33.70
N ASP A 3 -10.30 1.78 33.65
CA ASP A 3 -8.84 1.54 33.65
C ASP A 3 -8.14 2.04 32.38
N ASN A 4 -8.87 2.17 31.27
CA ASN A 4 -8.33 2.60 29.98
C ASN A 4 -8.43 4.12 29.73
N ILE A 5 -8.72 4.91 30.76
CA ILE A 5 -8.84 6.37 30.67
C ILE A 5 -7.69 7.04 31.42
N TYR A 6 -6.86 7.74 30.67
CA TYR A 6 -5.76 8.52 31.17
C TYR A 6 -6.08 10.00 31.03
N GLN A 7 -5.79 10.81 32.04
CA GLN A 7 -6.04 12.25 31.99
C GLN A 7 -4.89 13.07 32.51
N MET A 8 -4.67 14.20 31.89
CA MET A 8 -3.74 15.22 32.35
C MET A 8 -4.40 16.60 32.27
N LYS A 9 -4.02 17.47 33.22
CA LYS A 9 -4.56 18.82 33.33
C LYS A 9 -3.45 19.83 33.19
N SER A 10 -3.72 20.93 32.46
CA SER A 10 -2.84 22.09 32.48
C SER A 10 -2.84 22.71 33.88
N SER A 11 -1.66 23.14 34.36
CA SER A 11 -1.51 23.84 35.62
C SER A 11 -2.00 25.30 35.52
N LYS A 12 -2.02 25.88 34.33
CA LYS A 12 -2.38 27.28 34.07
C LYS A 12 -3.81 27.49 33.61
N GLY A 13 -4.56 26.42 33.32
CA GLY A 13 -5.90 26.53 32.76
C GLY A 13 -6.85 25.40 33.18
N ASN A 14 -8.16 25.63 33.01
CA ASN A 14 -9.19 24.61 33.21
C ASN A 14 -9.28 23.60 32.06
N PHE A 15 -8.15 23.28 31.43
CA PHE A 15 -8.08 22.44 30.26
C PHE A 15 -7.57 21.03 30.62
N THR A 16 -8.26 20.00 30.11
CA THR A 16 -7.92 18.61 30.40
C THR A 16 -7.82 17.82 29.10
N TRP A 17 -6.68 17.18 28.87
CA TRP A 17 -6.57 16.14 27.84
C TRP A 17 -6.88 14.78 28.44
N ILE A 18 -7.84 14.08 27.82
CA ILE A 18 -8.28 12.73 28.21
C ILE A 18 -7.95 11.80 27.06
N ASN A 19 -7.10 10.82 27.30
CA ASN A 19 -6.75 9.79 26.34
C ASN A 19 -7.44 8.47 26.71
N ILE A 20 -8.15 7.88 25.76
CA ILE A 20 -8.90 6.64 25.94
C ILE A 20 -8.31 5.58 25.01
N ILE A 21 -7.83 4.49 25.59
CA ILE A 21 -7.27 3.37 24.86
C ILE A 21 -8.29 2.24 24.81
N ASN A 22 -8.64 1.76 23.61
CA ASN A 22 -9.58 0.66 23.40
C ASN A 22 -10.93 0.90 24.07
N ALA A 23 -11.64 1.95 23.70
CA ALA A 23 -12.93 2.34 24.27
C ALA A 23 -13.97 1.20 24.26
N GLN A 24 -14.30 0.68 25.43
CA GLN A 24 -15.28 -0.36 25.68
C GLN A 24 -16.56 0.24 26.30
N LYS A 25 -17.53 -0.61 26.67
CA LYS A 25 -18.78 -0.16 27.31
C LYS A 25 -18.57 0.73 28.55
N PRO A 26 -17.61 0.44 29.47
CA PRO A 26 -17.35 1.30 30.63
C PRO A 26 -16.90 2.71 30.24
N GLU A 27 -15.97 2.85 29.27
CA GLU A 27 -15.45 4.13 28.81
C GLU A 27 -16.52 4.95 28.10
N ILE A 28 -17.31 4.31 27.23
CA ILE A 28 -18.47 4.94 26.56
C ILE A 28 -19.52 5.40 27.58
N SER A 29 -19.82 4.60 28.59
CA SER A 29 -20.75 4.97 29.66
C SER A 29 -20.23 6.16 30.49
N TYR A 30 -18.92 6.23 30.73
CA TYR A 30 -18.29 7.38 31.38
C TYR A 30 -18.41 8.65 30.52
N LEU A 31 -18.10 8.58 29.22
CA LEU A 31 -18.24 9.73 28.30
C LEU A 31 -19.70 10.23 28.24
N ARG A 32 -20.66 9.30 28.13
CA ARG A 32 -22.10 9.62 28.14
C ARG A 32 -22.52 10.36 29.40
N LYS A 33 -22.17 9.83 30.57
CA LYS A 33 -22.59 10.39 31.86
C LYS A 33 -21.92 11.73 32.15
N LYS A 34 -20.61 11.84 31.87
CA LYS A 34 -19.84 13.03 32.26
C LYS A 34 -19.99 14.18 31.26
N PHE A 35 -20.01 13.89 29.95
CA PHE A 35 -19.97 14.92 28.90
C PHE A 35 -21.26 15.04 28.11
N LYS A 36 -22.19 14.10 28.27
CA LYS A 36 -23.48 14.08 27.57
C LYS A 36 -23.36 14.14 26.05
N PHE A 37 -22.34 13.45 25.49
CA PHE A 37 -22.15 13.34 24.06
C PHE A 37 -23.27 12.58 23.37
N ASN A 38 -23.48 12.85 22.09
CA ASN A 38 -24.52 12.22 21.28
C ASN A 38 -24.28 10.69 21.17
N GLU A 39 -25.37 9.93 21.25
CA GLU A 39 -25.35 8.47 21.17
C GLU A 39 -24.73 7.93 19.87
N LEU A 40 -24.95 8.62 18.75
CA LEU A 40 -24.41 8.20 17.46
C LEU A 40 -22.88 8.35 17.45
N ASP A 41 -22.36 9.47 17.96
CA ASP A 41 -20.92 9.73 18.02
C ASP A 41 -20.25 8.73 18.98
N LEU A 42 -20.87 8.42 20.12
CA LEU A 42 -20.39 7.40 21.07
C LEU A 42 -20.45 5.98 20.51
N ARG A 43 -21.45 5.67 19.69
CA ARG A 43 -21.56 4.38 19.01
C ARG A 43 -20.45 4.19 17.97
N ASP A 44 -20.11 5.24 17.24
CA ASP A 44 -19.05 5.20 16.27
C ASP A 44 -17.70 4.91 16.95
N THR A 45 -17.40 5.59 18.06
CA THR A 45 -16.20 5.35 18.87
C THR A 45 -16.14 3.94 19.49
N TYR A 46 -17.28 3.32 19.75
CA TYR A 46 -17.35 1.95 20.29
C TYR A 46 -17.14 0.87 19.24
N SER A 47 -17.19 1.19 17.94
CA SER A 47 -17.13 0.21 16.86
C SER A 47 -15.83 -0.59 16.87
N LYS A 48 -15.90 -1.91 17.19
CA LYS A 48 -14.74 -2.76 17.43
C LYS A 48 -14.01 -3.27 16.18
N ASN A 49 -14.72 -3.38 15.06
CA ASN A 49 -14.24 -4.25 13.97
C ASN A 49 -13.92 -3.53 12.66
N ILE A 50 -14.48 -2.35 12.42
CA ILE A 50 -14.28 -1.61 11.18
C ILE A 50 -14.01 -0.16 11.54
N ALA A 51 -12.87 0.37 11.13
CA ALA A 51 -12.54 1.78 11.28
C ALA A 51 -13.58 2.64 10.54
N GLN A 52 -14.13 3.64 11.24
CA GLN A 52 -15.16 4.53 10.67
C GLN A 52 -14.52 5.49 9.66
N ARG A 53 -15.25 5.81 8.60
CA ARG A 53 -14.77 6.80 7.62
C ARG A 53 -14.51 8.15 8.28
N PRO A 54 -13.43 8.86 7.90
CA PRO A 54 -13.16 10.20 8.39
C PRO A 54 -14.36 11.13 8.23
N LYS A 55 -14.70 11.85 9.30
CA LYS A 55 -15.85 12.76 9.34
C LYS A 55 -15.70 13.81 10.43
N LEU A 56 -16.38 14.94 10.24
CA LEU A 56 -16.42 16.05 11.17
C LEU A 56 -17.88 16.42 11.46
N TYR A 57 -18.25 16.44 12.74
CA TYR A 57 -19.53 16.96 13.22
C TYR A 57 -19.31 18.09 14.22
N VAL A 58 -19.80 19.28 13.91
CA VAL A 58 -19.86 20.40 14.84
C VAL A 58 -21.19 20.35 15.55
N ARG A 59 -21.15 20.07 16.85
CA ARG A 59 -22.32 20.04 17.76
C ARG A 59 -22.39 21.35 18.56
N ASN A 60 -23.49 21.60 19.23
CA ASN A 60 -23.66 22.84 20.03
C ASN A 60 -22.59 22.97 21.13
N ASN A 61 -22.25 21.87 21.81
CA ASN A 61 -21.39 21.88 22.98
C ASN A 61 -20.00 21.22 22.77
N TYR A 62 -19.75 20.62 21.60
CA TYR A 62 -18.48 19.98 21.27
C TYR A 62 -18.34 19.79 19.76
N THR A 63 -17.13 19.52 19.33
CA THR A 63 -16.83 19.06 17.98
C THR A 63 -16.39 17.60 18.05
N PHE A 64 -16.95 16.75 17.19
CA PHE A 64 -16.56 15.36 17.02
C PHE A 64 -15.87 15.18 15.67
N LEU A 65 -14.66 14.64 15.70
CA LEU A 65 -13.84 14.40 14.51
C LEU A 65 -13.32 12.97 14.54
N ILE A 66 -13.45 12.25 13.42
CA ILE A 66 -12.80 10.96 13.18
C ILE A 66 -11.78 11.13 12.05
N LEU A 67 -10.57 10.64 12.28
CA LEU A 67 -9.55 10.48 11.26
C LEU A 67 -9.00 9.06 11.26
N GLN A 68 -8.42 8.64 10.14
CA GLN A 68 -7.72 7.38 10.00
C GLN A 68 -6.29 7.64 9.56
N PHE A 69 -5.35 6.86 10.07
CA PHE A 69 -3.96 6.94 9.64
C PHE A 69 -3.43 5.57 9.27
N PRO A 70 -2.50 5.46 8.32
CA PRO A 70 -1.91 4.20 7.91
C PRO A 70 -0.95 3.68 8.97
N VAL A 71 -1.05 2.38 9.26
CA VAL A 71 -0.08 1.67 10.08
C VAL A 71 0.36 0.41 9.34
N TYR A 72 1.67 0.20 9.25
CA TYR A 72 2.24 -0.94 8.56
C TYR A 72 2.38 -2.15 9.50
N ASP A 73 1.66 -3.21 9.21
CA ASP A 73 1.82 -4.51 9.86
C ASP A 73 2.97 -5.29 9.20
N LYS A 74 4.09 -5.40 9.91
CA LYS A 74 5.29 -6.10 9.43
C LYS A 74 5.06 -7.61 9.21
N LYS A 75 4.19 -8.24 10.01
CA LYS A 75 3.92 -9.69 9.91
C LYS A 75 3.08 -10.01 8.68
N LEU A 76 2.05 -9.21 8.43
CA LEU A 76 1.16 -9.38 7.29
C LEU A 76 1.64 -8.65 6.03
N ARG A 77 2.69 -7.85 6.14
CA ARG A 77 3.19 -6.96 5.06
C ARG A 77 2.06 -6.13 4.47
N LYS A 78 1.24 -5.55 5.33
CA LYS A 78 0.00 -4.87 4.94
C LYS A 78 -0.14 -3.54 5.66
N ILE A 79 -0.61 -2.52 4.94
CA ILE A 79 -1.04 -1.24 5.51
C ILE A 79 -2.50 -1.38 5.93
N ASN A 80 -2.76 -1.10 7.21
CA ASN A 80 -4.09 -1.07 7.81
C ASN A 80 -4.45 0.37 8.21
N ALA A 81 -5.76 0.65 8.25
CA ALA A 81 -6.28 1.90 8.78
C ALA A 81 -6.41 1.82 10.31
N GLU A 82 -5.79 2.74 11.02
CA GLU A 82 -6.01 2.95 12.45
C GLU A 82 -6.76 4.24 12.68
N GLU A 83 -7.82 4.15 13.47
CA GLU A 83 -8.77 5.23 13.75
C GLU A 83 -8.37 5.99 15.00
N ILE A 84 -8.56 7.30 14.95
CA ILE A 84 -8.51 8.18 16.10
C ILE A 84 -9.74 9.06 16.10
N ASP A 85 -10.43 9.09 17.24
CA ASP A 85 -11.60 9.92 17.49
C ASP A 85 -11.25 11.06 18.42
N PHE A 86 -11.75 12.24 18.09
CA PHE A 86 -11.59 13.45 18.89
C PHE A 86 -12.95 13.96 19.32
N PHE A 87 -13.11 14.20 20.63
CA PHE A 87 -14.21 15.00 21.18
C PHE A 87 -13.61 16.26 21.82
N ILE A 88 -13.97 17.41 21.29
CA ILE A 88 -13.32 18.68 21.64
C ILE A 88 -14.40 19.67 22.11
N ASN A 89 -14.26 20.16 23.34
CA ASN A 89 -15.11 21.20 23.89
C ASN A 89 -14.27 22.29 24.58
N SER A 90 -14.88 23.29 25.21
CA SER A 90 -14.19 24.43 25.83
C SER A 90 -13.15 24.04 26.91
N HIS A 91 -13.32 22.90 27.59
CA HIS A 91 -12.54 22.52 28.78
C HIS A 91 -11.85 21.17 28.64
N SER A 92 -12.18 20.41 27.58
CA SER A 92 -11.67 19.06 27.41
C SER A 92 -11.32 18.76 25.97
N PHE A 93 -10.20 18.09 25.82
CA PHE A 93 -9.75 17.48 24.58
C PHE A 93 -9.68 15.97 24.81
N ILE A 94 -10.44 15.19 24.09
CA ILE A 94 -10.54 13.75 24.30
C ILE A 94 -10.09 13.05 23.04
N THR A 95 -9.14 12.13 23.17
CA THR A 95 -8.68 11.22 22.11
C THR A 95 -9.09 9.80 22.46
N ALA A 96 -9.67 9.07 21.49
CA ALA A 96 -9.95 7.64 21.64
C ALA A 96 -9.35 6.86 20.47
N HIS A 97 -8.54 5.84 20.77
CA HIS A 97 -7.81 5.04 19.76
C HIS A 97 -7.44 3.65 20.29
N LYS A 98 -6.89 2.78 19.42
CA LYS A 98 -6.50 1.41 19.77
C LYS A 98 -5.05 1.25 20.23
N ASN A 99 -4.34 2.31 20.55
CA ASN A 99 -2.92 2.31 20.94
C ASN A 99 -1.94 1.86 19.84
N ASN A 100 -2.34 1.91 18.59
CA ASN A 100 -1.53 1.50 17.44
C ASN A 100 -0.98 2.69 16.64
N LEU A 101 -1.08 3.92 17.17
CA LEU A 101 -0.57 5.15 16.57
C LEU A 101 0.64 5.67 17.37
N PRO A 102 1.87 5.24 17.02
CA PRO A 102 3.07 5.55 17.82
C PRO A 102 3.25 7.04 18.10
N PRO A 103 3.07 7.98 17.12
CA PRO A 103 3.30 9.40 17.40
C PRO A 103 2.35 9.98 18.44
N LEU A 104 1.09 9.52 18.48
CA LEU A 104 0.13 9.94 19.50
C LEU A 104 0.50 9.42 20.88
N VAL A 105 0.90 8.14 20.94
CA VAL A 105 1.31 7.49 22.19
C VAL A 105 2.57 8.15 22.76
N GLU A 106 3.54 8.45 21.92
CA GLU A 106 4.78 9.14 22.29
C GLU A 106 4.49 10.55 22.78
N LEU A 107 3.70 11.33 22.04
CA LEU A 107 3.30 12.67 22.45
C LEU A 107 2.60 12.66 23.82
N PHE A 108 1.66 11.75 24.02
CA PHE A 108 0.94 11.62 25.28
C PHE A 108 1.88 11.25 26.44
N ASN A 109 2.80 10.31 26.23
CA ASN A 109 3.78 9.90 27.23
C ASN A 109 4.79 11.01 27.57
N CYS A 110 5.26 11.78 26.57
CA CYS A 110 6.11 12.93 26.80
C CYS A 110 5.41 13.99 27.67
N CYS A 111 4.13 14.24 27.43
CA CYS A 111 3.34 15.17 28.24
C CYS A 111 3.09 14.66 29.68
N ILE A 112 3.05 13.34 29.90
CA ILE A 112 2.99 12.78 31.28
C ILE A 112 4.34 12.94 32.00
N ALA A 113 5.44 12.66 31.28
CA ALA A 113 6.77 12.63 31.86
C ALA A 113 7.29 14.02 32.22
N ASP A 114 6.97 15.03 31.44
CA ASP A 114 7.49 16.38 31.60
C ASP A 114 6.40 17.45 31.54
N LYS A 115 6.25 18.20 32.64
CA LYS A 115 5.31 19.32 32.76
C LYS A 115 5.59 20.44 31.76
N PHE A 116 6.84 20.63 31.32
CA PHE A 116 7.18 21.64 30.33
C PHE A 116 6.50 21.36 28.99
N TYR A 117 6.60 20.11 28.49
CA TYR A 117 5.90 19.67 27.27
C TYR A 117 4.37 19.76 27.43
N LEU A 118 3.86 19.35 28.59
CA LEU A 118 2.45 19.48 28.88
C LEU A 118 1.95 20.92 28.74
N GLU A 119 2.63 21.88 29.38
CA GLU A 119 2.24 23.28 29.32
C GLU A 119 2.42 23.86 27.92
N GLN A 120 3.47 23.47 27.20
CA GLN A 120 3.69 23.92 25.82
C GLN A 120 2.53 23.56 24.90
N TYR A 121 2.01 22.34 24.98
CA TYR A 121 0.92 21.89 24.10
C TYR A 121 -0.48 22.23 24.62
N LEU A 122 -0.65 22.39 25.92
CA LEU A 122 -1.97 22.71 26.50
C LEU A 122 -2.21 24.19 26.70
N SER A 123 -1.18 25.05 26.70
CA SER A 123 -1.35 26.51 26.89
C SER A 123 -2.02 27.18 25.69
N ASP A 124 -1.75 26.68 24.49
CA ASP A 124 -2.22 27.29 23.24
C ASP A 124 -3.64 26.83 22.82
N GLY A 125 -4.25 25.98 23.67
CA GLY A 125 -5.64 25.59 23.53
C GLY A 125 -5.88 24.37 22.63
N ASN A 126 -7.18 24.02 22.50
CA ASN A 126 -7.64 22.82 21.78
C ASN A 126 -7.20 22.76 20.32
N ALA A 127 -7.24 23.88 19.64
CA ALA A 127 -6.99 23.94 18.21
C ALA A 127 -5.52 23.66 17.90
N MET A 128 -4.59 24.18 18.73
CA MET A 128 -3.17 23.93 18.56
C MET A 128 -2.79 22.50 18.90
N LEU A 129 -3.36 21.93 19.96
CA LEU A 129 -3.16 20.51 20.29
C LEU A 129 -3.67 19.59 19.17
N LEU A 130 -4.83 19.91 18.58
CA LEU A 130 -5.37 19.16 17.44
C LEU A 130 -4.44 19.23 16.23
N TYR A 131 -3.95 20.43 15.91
CA TYR A 131 -2.98 20.64 14.83
C TYR A 131 -1.72 19.81 15.05
N GLU A 132 -1.12 19.88 16.21
CA GLU A 132 0.11 19.17 16.55
C GLU A 132 -0.05 17.63 16.43
N ILE A 133 -1.17 17.09 16.92
CA ILE A 133 -1.45 15.66 16.81
C ILE A 133 -1.61 15.25 15.34
N ILE A 134 -2.38 15.99 14.55
CA ILE A 134 -2.59 15.67 13.14
C ILE A 134 -1.30 15.81 12.36
N LEU A 135 -0.51 16.85 12.58
CA LEU A 135 0.78 17.07 11.95
C LEU A 135 1.73 15.89 12.17
N ARG A 136 1.93 15.48 13.43
CA ARG A 136 2.77 14.33 13.78
C ARG A 136 2.29 13.02 13.12
N LEU A 137 0.99 12.83 13.04
CA LEU A 137 0.42 11.65 12.38
C LEU A 137 0.59 11.72 10.85
N GLN A 138 0.57 12.90 10.24
CA GLN A 138 0.91 13.10 8.82
C GLN A 138 2.41 12.92 8.57
N GLU A 139 3.27 13.44 9.43
CA GLU A 139 4.71 13.22 9.36
C GLU A 139 5.07 11.74 9.45
N TYR A 140 4.37 10.98 10.28
CA TYR A 140 4.53 9.52 10.37
C TYR A 140 4.17 8.78 9.06
N CYS A 141 3.40 9.39 8.16
CA CYS A 141 3.11 8.82 6.86
C CYS A 141 4.35 8.76 5.94
N TYR A 142 5.28 9.73 6.03
CA TYR A 142 6.44 9.81 5.13
C TYR A 142 7.39 8.61 5.23
N PRO A 143 7.82 8.14 6.40
CA PRO A 143 8.61 6.92 6.50
C PRO A 143 7.95 5.69 5.85
N ILE A 144 6.62 5.58 5.91
CA ILE A 144 5.89 4.49 5.25
C ILE A 144 5.96 4.65 3.72
N LEU A 145 5.80 5.88 3.21
CA LEU A 145 5.94 6.19 1.77
C LEU A 145 7.35 5.92 1.27
N ASP A 146 8.37 6.27 2.06
CA ASP A 146 9.77 6.01 1.72
C ASP A 146 10.06 4.49 1.61
N HIS A 147 9.51 3.69 2.53
CA HIS A 147 9.60 2.23 2.44
C HIS A 147 8.94 1.68 1.18
N ILE A 148 7.75 2.17 0.82
CA ILE A 148 7.10 1.78 -0.44
C ILE A 148 7.98 2.13 -1.64
N SER A 149 8.60 3.32 -1.66
CA SER A 149 9.51 3.74 -2.73
C SER A 149 10.74 2.84 -2.84
N LEU A 150 11.29 2.41 -1.71
CA LEU A 150 12.40 1.44 -1.67
C LEU A 150 11.98 0.06 -2.20
N ASP A 151 10.81 -0.40 -1.82
CA ASP A 151 10.26 -1.68 -2.31
C ASP A 151 10.03 -1.64 -3.82
N ILE A 152 9.49 -0.55 -4.37
CA ILE A 152 9.31 -0.35 -5.81
C ILE A 152 10.65 -0.43 -6.54
N LYS A 153 11.70 0.26 -6.05
CA LYS A 153 13.05 0.22 -6.64
C LYS A 153 13.65 -1.19 -6.58
N ASN A 154 13.42 -1.93 -5.50
CA ASN A 154 13.87 -3.31 -5.38
C ASN A 154 13.15 -4.23 -6.36
N ILE A 155 11.86 -4.05 -6.58
CA ILE A 155 11.08 -4.79 -7.58
C ILE A 155 11.64 -4.50 -8.97
N GLU A 156 11.83 -3.23 -9.33
CA GLU A 156 12.41 -2.82 -10.61
C GLU A 156 13.75 -3.53 -10.88
N LYS A 157 14.69 -3.43 -9.93
CA LYS A 157 15.99 -4.08 -10.01
C LYS A 157 15.87 -5.59 -10.26
N ASN A 158 15.02 -6.29 -9.48
CA ASN A 158 14.84 -7.73 -9.58
C ASN A 158 14.19 -8.16 -10.91
N ILE A 159 13.29 -7.36 -11.48
CA ILE A 159 12.71 -7.59 -12.81
C ILE A 159 13.83 -7.61 -13.87
N PHE A 160 14.70 -6.60 -13.87
CA PHE A 160 15.81 -6.51 -14.83
C PHE A 160 16.96 -7.51 -14.57
N GLU A 161 17.04 -8.09 -13.37
CA GLU A 161 17.95 -9.21 -13.06
C GLU A 161 17.40 -10.59 -13.46
N GLY A 162 16.20 -10.65 -14.07
CA GLY A 162 15.63 -11.89 -14.60
C GLY A 162 14.74 -12.65 -13.63
N ARG A 163 14.29 -12.02 -12.54
CA ARG A 163 13.40 -12.63 -11.52
C ARG A 163 11.93 -12.24 -11.69
N GLU A 164 11.47 -12.11 -12.92
CA GLU A 164 10.14 -11.58 -13.25
C GLU A 164 9.01 -12.36 -12.57
N ARG A 165 9.13 -13.69 -12.48
CA ARG A 165 8.09 -14.56 -11.89
C ARG A 165 7.91 -14.32 -10.39
N GLU A 166 9.01 -14.09 -9.67
CA GLU A 166 8.98 -13.82 -8.23
C GLU A 166 8.35 -12.45 -7.97
N MET A 167 8.62 -11.48 -8.83
CA MET A 167 8.14 -10.11 -8.69
C MET A 167 6.64 -9.95 -8.89
N VAL A 168 5.95 -10.87 -9.54
CA VAL A 168 4.47 -10.85 -9.66
C VAL A 168 3.80 -10.73 -8.30
N LYS A 169 4.24 -11.51 -7.32
CA LYS A 169 3.68 -11.47 -5.95
C LYS A 169 4.05 -10.18 -5.22
N GLU A 170 5.29 -9.72 -5.35
CA GLU A 170 5.76 -8.49 -4.69
C GLU A 170 5.02 -7.26 -5.23
N ILE A 171 4.84 -7.16 -6.56
CA ILE A 171 4.05 -6.10 -7.20
C ILE A 171 2.63 -6.04 -6.62
N LEU A 172 1.95 -7.19 -6.50
CA LEU A 172 0.59 -7.26 -5.95
C LEU A 172 0.53 -6.80 -4.49
N ILE A 173 1.54 -7.14 -3.67
CA ILE A 173 1.62 -6.71 -2.27
C ILE A 173 1.76 -5.18 -2.20
N ILE A 174 2.69 -4.61 -2.94
CA ILE A 174 2.95 -3.17 -2.93
C ILE A 174 1.77 -2.40 -3.52
N LYS A 175 1.21 -2.84 -4.65
CA LYS A 175 0.01 -2.25 -5.26
C LYS A 175 -1.16 -2.20 -4.27
N ARG A 176 -1.44 -3.30 -3.56
CA ARG A 176 -2.46 -3.35 -2.51
C ARG A 176 -2.17 -2.34 -1.40
N ASN A 177 -0.92 -2.23 -0.94
CA ASN A 177 -0.55 -1.32 0.13
C ASN A 177 -0.71 0.15 -0.29
N ILE A 178 -0.33 0.51 -1.51
CA ILE A 178 -0.55 1.84 -2.07
C ILE A 178 -2.05 2.15 -2.13
N LEU A 179 -2.88 1.22 -2.63
CA LEU A 179 -4.33 1.40 -2.71
C LEU A 179 -4.97 1.55 -1.33
N ASN A 180 -4.57 0.75 -0.35
CA ASN A 180 -5.05 0.87 1.03
C ASN A 180 -4.68 2.22 1.63
N PHE A 181 -3.43 2.66 1.44
CA PHE A 181 -2.97 3.95 1.95
C PHE A 181 -3.74 5.11 1.30
N ARG A 182 -3.93 5.07 -0.01
CA ARG A 182 -4.75 6.06 -0.73
C ARG A 182 -6.17 6.13 -0.19
N GLN A 183 -6.82 4.98 0.02
CA GLN A 183 -8.17 4.91 0.57
C GLN A 183 -8.26 5.53 1.97
N ILE A 184 -7.24 5.35 2.81
CA ILE A 184 -7.15 5.96 4.13
C ILE A 184 -7.07 7.49 4.02
N MET A 185 -6.24 8.00 3.11
CA MET A 185 -5.99 9.45 2.97
C MET A 185 -7.04 10.19 2.14
N GLU A 186 -7.91 9.49 1.42
CA GLU A 186 -8.88 10.08 0.48
C GLU A 186 -9.75 11.17 1.11
N ALA A 187 -10.27 10.90 2.31
CA ALA A 187 -11.18 11.82 2.97
C ALA A 187 -10.46 12.92 3.81
N HIS A 188 -9.14 12.83 4.02
CA HIS A 188 -8.42 13.76 4.89
C HIS A 188 -8.53 15.21 4.44
N LYS A 189 -8.30 15.47 3.14
CA LYS A 189 -8.36 16.82 2.57
C LYS A 189 -9.71 17.47 2.85
N ASP A 190 -10.80 16.76 2.58
CA ASP A 190 -12.16 17.30 2.75
C ASP A 190 -12.49 17.55 4.22
N VAL A 191 -12.06 16.65 5.10
CA VAL A 191 -12.28 16.79 6.55
C VAL A 191 -11.48 17.97 7.10
N ILE A 192 -10.22 18.12 6.76
CA ILE A 192 -9.38 19.24 7.22
C ILE A 192 -9.87 20.57 6.61
N GLN A 193 -10.32 20.59 5.36
CA GLN A 193 -10.95 21.78 4.78
C GLN A 193 -12.25 22.17 5.50
N LYS A 194 -13.08 21.19 5.87
CA LYS A 194 -14.27 21.46 6.70
C LYS A 194 -13.87 21.97 8.08
N LEU A 195 -12.80 21.43 8.66
CA LEU A 195 -12.28 21.87 9.94
C LEU A 195 -11.83 23.34 9.87
N SER A 196 -11.08 23.73 8.82
CA SER A 196 -10.63 25.12 8.62
C SER A 196 -11.76 26.12 8.39
N LYS A 197 -12.92 25.67 7.89
CA LYS A 197 -14.12 26.47 7.64
C LYS A 197 -15.17 26.35 8.75
N SER A 198 -14.94 25.47 9.74
CA SER A 198 -15.90 25.22 10.79
C SER A 198 -16.11 26.46 11.66
N GLN A 199 -17.35 26.73 12.06
CA GLN A 199 -17.69 27.81 13.00
C GLN A 199 -17.57 27.34 14.46
N SER A 200 -16.77 26.33 14.74
CA SER A 200 -16.55 25.83 16.09
C SER A 200 -15.75 26.82 16.92
N ASN A 201 -16.35 27.40 17.96
CA ASN A 201 -15.68 28.32 18.89
C ASN A 201 -14.46 27.69 19.60
N TYR A 202 -14.32 26.36 19.54
CA TYR A 202 -13.27 25.61 20.24
C TYR A 202 -12.03 25.37 19.35
N LEU A 203 -12.17 25.58 18.03
CA LEU A 203 -11.16 25.27 17.02
C LEU A 203 -10.79 26.45 16.13
N GLN A 204 -11.31 27.64 16.46
CA GLN A 204 -11.03 28.90 15.76
C GLN A 204 -10.00 29.75 16.50
N GLY A 205 -9.11 30.38 15.75
CA GLY A 205 -8.20 31.43 16.17
C GLY A 205 -7.73 32.19 14.93
N LYS A 206 -7.34 33.45 15.07
CA LYS A 206 -6.89 34.27 13.92
C LYS A 206 -5.73 33.61 13.13
N GLU A 207 -4.86 32.87 13.82
CA GLU A 207 -3.71 32.19 13.24
C GLU A 207 -4.00 30.75 12.82
N MET A 208 -5.04 30.12 13.37
CA MET A 208 -5.34 28.70 13.11
C MET A 208 -5.65 28.37 11.65
N LYS A 209 -6.10 29.37 10.88
CA LYS A 209 -6.31 29.19 9.43
C LYS A 209 -5.03 28.78 8.70
N ASN A 210 -3.90 29.37 9.05
CA ASN A 210 -2.61 29.04 8.44
C ASN A 210 -2.16 27.63 8.84
N PHE A 211 -2.35 27.21 10.08
CA PHE A 211 -2.04 25.86 10.55
C PHE A 211 -2.90 24.80 9.84
N TYR A 212 -4.17 25.06 9.62
CA TYR A 212 -5.00 24.13 8.83
C TYR A 212 -4.64 24.11 7.34
N LEU A 213 -4.16 25.21 6.76
CA LEU A 213 -3.64 25.22 5.39
C LEU A 213 -2.37 24.38 5.28
N ASP A 214 -1.50 24.43 6.27
CA ASP A 214 -0.32 23.58 6.37
C ASP A 214 -0.68 22.09 6.38
N LEU A 215 -1.64 21.67 7.21
CA LEU A 215 -2.15 20.27 7.20
C LEU A 215 -2.74 19.86 5.84
N ILE A 216 -3.40 20.80 5.13
CA ILE A 216 -3.94 20.53 3.79
C ILE A 216 -2.79 20.32 2.80
N GLU A 217 -1.71 21.11 2.91
CA GLU A 217 -0.52 20.97 2.07
C GLU A 217 0.17 19.63 2.32
N HIS A 218 0.39 19.24 3.57
CA HIS A 218 0.90 17.91 3.93
C HIS A 218 0.05 16.78 3.36
N THR A 219 -1.29 16.89 3.48
CA THR A 219 -2.22 15.90 2.90
C THR A 219 -2.05 15.80 1.39
N LYS A 220 -1.90 16.95 0.70
CA LYS A 220 -1.68 17.01 -0.75
C LYS A 220 -0.35 16.35 -1.12
N ASN A 221 0.73 16.66 -0.42
CA ASN A 221 2.05 16.09 -0.68
C ASN A 221 2.05 14.57 -0.53
N ILE A 222 1.42 14.03 0.53
CA ILE A 222 1.24 12.59 0.72
C ILE A 222 0.47 11.99 -0.46
N TRP A 223 -0.61 12.64 -0.90
CA TRP A 223 -1.43 12.18 -2.02
C TRP A 223 -0.67 12.17 -3.35
N ASP A 224 0.13 13.19 -3.60
CA ASP A 224 0.93 13.31 -4.83
C ASP A 224 2.01 12.22 -4.89
N ILE A 225 2.67 11.91 -3.75
CA ILE A 225 3.62 10.78 -3.65
C ILE A 225 2.92 9.45 -3.91
N LEU A 226 1.75 9.21 -3.29
CA LEU A 226 0.97 7.98 -3.50
C LEU A 226 0.52 7.82 -4.96
N ASN A 227 0.18 8.90 -5.66
CA ASN A 227 -0.16 8.86 -7.09
C ASN A 227 1.05 8.46 -7.91
N SER A 228 2.21 9.07 -7.68
CA SER A 228 3.44 8.73 -8.38
C SER A 228 3.85 7.26 -8.14
N GLN A 229 3.77 6.79 -6.90
CA GLN A 229 4.05 5.39 -6.56
C GLN A 229 3.07 4.42 -7.23
N LYS A 230 1.78 4.79 -7.33
CA LYS A 230 0.77 3.99 -8.04
C LYS A 230 1.11 3.86 -9.52
N GLU A 231 1.40 4.98 -10.18
CA GLU A 231 1.76 4.98 -11.61
C GLU A 231 3.02 4.15 -11.87
N MET A 232 4.02 4.26 -11.00
CA MET A 232 5.26 3.50 -11.14
C MET A 232 5.05 2.00 -10.96
N ILE A 233 4.28 1.56 -9.97
CA ILE A 233 4.04 0.11 -9.76
C ILE A 233 3.16 -0.47 -10.88
N GLU A 234 2.23 0.28 -11.47
CA GLU A 234 1.43 -0.12 -12.63
C GLU A 234 2.32 -0.28 -13.87
N ALA A 235 3.23 0.67 -14.11
CA ALA A 235 4.19 0.56 -15.22
C ALA A 235 5.14 -0.64 -15.06
N LEU A 236 5.58 -0.94 -13.84
CA LEU A 236 6.40 -2.13 -13.55
C LEU A 236 5.60 -3.44 -13.74
N GLU A 237 4.32 -3.47 -13.36
CA GLU A 237 3.43 -4.61 -13.60
C GLU A 237 3.34 -4.93 -15.10
N ASP A 238 3.09 -3.90 -15.93
CA ASP A 238 2.98 -4.04 -17.40
C ASP A 238 4.31 -4.48 -18.03
N THR A 239 5.42 -3.88 -17.57
CA THR A 239 6.77 -4.25 -18.02
C THR A 239 7.10 -5.68 -17.68
N ASN A 240 6.82 -6.10 -16.44
CA ASN A 240 7.05 -7.46 -15.96
C ASN A 240 6.25 -8.49 -16.78
N GLY A 241 4.96 -8.20 -17.04
CA GLY A 241 4.11 -9.03 -17.89
C GLY A 241 4.64 -9.16 -19.32
N SER A 242 5.11 -8.06 -19.89
CA SER A 242 5.73 -8.04 -21.21
C SER A 242 7.00 -8.88 -21.27
N LEU A 243 7.90 -8.75 -20.29
CA LEU A 243 9.13 -9.55 -20.21
C LEU A 243 8.85 -11.05 -20.08
N ILE A 244 7.88 -11.43 -19.25
CA ILE A 244 7.45 -12.84 -19.14
C ILE A 244 6.92 -13.34 -20.49
N SER A 245 6.13 -12.54 -21.20
CA SER A 245 5.61 -12.88 -22.53
C SER A 245 6.71 -13.02 -23.57
N PHE A 246 7.71 -12.14 -23.57
CA PHE A 246 8.89 -12.25 -24.45
C PHE A 246 9.66 -13.56 -24.20
N LYS A 247 9.94 -13.89 -22.92
CA LYS A 247 10.61 -15.15 -22.56
C LYS A 247 9.80 -16.37 -23.02
N LEU A 248 8.47 -16.34 -22.86
CA LEU A 248 7.61 -17.43 -23.33
C LEU A 248 7.70 -17.58 -24.85
N ASN A 249 7.66 -16.48 -25.60
CA ASN A 249 7.80 -16.48 -27.05
C ASN A 249 9.16 -17.04 -27.50
N ASP A 250 10.24 -16.73 -26.80
CA ASP A 250 11.55 -17.27 -27.12
C ASP A 250 11.64 -18.79 -26.88
N ILE A 251 11.03 -19.27 -25.80
CA ILE A 251 10.92 -20.72 -25.54
C ILE A 251 10.11 -21.40 -26.66
N MET A 252 8.94 -20.81 -27.03
CA MET A 252 8.09 -21.34 -28.11
C MET A 252 8.82 -21.33 -29.45
N ARG A 253 9.59 -20.28 -29.75
CA ARG A 253 10.42 -20.19 -30.95
C ARG A 253 11.46 -21.31 -30.99
N THR A 254 12.20 -21.53 -29.89
CA THR A 254 13.21 -22.58 -29.77
C THR A 254 12.57 -23.95 -29.97
N LEU A 255 11.43 -24.23 -29.34
CA LEU A 255 10.69 -25.48 -29.50
C LEU A 255 10.20 -25.68 -30.94
N THR A 256 9.72 -24.61 -31.59
CA THR A 256 9.28 -24.64 -33.00
C THR A 256 10.44 -24.97 -33.92
N VAL A 257 11.59 -24.32 -33.76
CA VAL A 257 12.80 -24.59 -34.56
C VAL A 257 13.22 -26.05 -34.40
N PHE A 258 13.30 -26.54 -33.15
CA PHE A 258 13.65 -27.92 -32.87
C PHE A 258 12.68 -28.92 -33.59
N SER A 259 11.37 -28.68 -33.47
CA SER A 259 10.34 -29.53 -34.06
C SER A 259 10.39 -29.52 -35.59
N VAL A 260 10.55 -28.36 -36.22
CA VAL A 260 10.62 -28.24 -37.70
C VAL A 260 11.87 -28.89 -38.26
N ILE A 261 12.98 -28.98 -37.51
CA ILE A 261 14.16 -29.70 -37.93
C ILE A 261 13.97 -31.24 -37.72
N VAL A 262 13.50 -31.66 -36.56
CA VAL A 262 13.46 -33.06 -36.18
C VAL A 262 12.34 -33.86 -36.92
N PHE A 263 11.14 -33.30 -37.07
CA PHE A 263 10.02 -34.03 -37.65
C PHE A 263 10.24 -34.52 -39.10
N PRO A 264 10.74 -33.69 -40.05
CA PRO A 264 11.06 -34.17 -41.39
C PRO A 264 12.10 -35.28 -41.39
N LEU A 265 13.14 -35.18 -40.53
CA LEU A 265 14.19 -36.20 -40.41
C LEU A 265 13.63 -37.49 -39.87
N THR A 266 12.76 -37.42 -38.85
CA THR A 266 12.09 -38.57 -38.28
C THR A 266 11.16 -39.23 -39.32
N LEU A 267 10.42 -38.43 -40.11
CA LEU A 267 9.60 -38.95 -41.20
C LEU A 267 10.44 -39.68 -42.25
N LEU A 268 11.58 -39.11 -42.68
CA LEU A 268 12.48 -39.79 -43.60
C LEU A 268 12.99 -41.10 -43.03
N ALA A 269 13.48 -41.08 -41.78
CA ALA A 269 13.93 -42.29 -41.10
C ALA A 269 12.83 -43.38 -41.00
N ALA A 270 11.58 -42.98 -40.72
CA ALA A 270 10.42 -43.87 -40.65
C ALA A 270 10.08 -44.49 -42.01
N ILE A 271 10.10 -43.67 -43.09
CA ILE A 271 9.84 -44.17 -44.46
C ILE A 271 10.87 -45.22 -44.85
N PHE A 272 12.17 -44.94 -44.67
CA PHE A 272 13.23 -45.91 -45.00
C PHE A 272 13.35 -47.05 -43.98
N GLY A 273 12.72 -46.97 -42.83
CA GLY A 273 12.61 -48.04 -41.84
C GLY A 273 11.39 -48.97 -42.04
N MET A 274 10.55 -48.72 -43.03
CA MET A 274 9.39 -49.60 -43.35
C MET A 274 9.86 -50.93 -43.94
N ASN A 275 9.20 -52.02 -43.55
CA ASN A 275 9.51 -53.39 -44.06
C ASN A 275 9.00 -53.66 -45.48
N THR A 276 8.66 -52.66 -46.28
CA THR A 276 8.24 -52.76 -47.67
C THR A 276 9.48 -52.77 -48.60
N ILE A 277 10.14 -53.87 -48.69
CA ILE A 277 11.46 -53.99 -49.36
C ILE A 277 11.36 -53.93 -50.90
N VAL A 278 10.20 -54.22 -51.49
CA VAL A 278 10.01 -54.25 -52.95
C VAL A 278 9.77 -52.85 -53.48
N SER A 279 10.69 -52.34 -54.31
CA SER A 279 10.59 -51.04 -55.02
C SER A 279 10.95 -49.79 -54.26
N MET A 280 11.68 -49.86 -53.13
CA MET A 280 12.17 -48.66 -52.44
C MET A 280 13.45 -48.14 -53.17
N PRO A 281 13.50 -46.85 -53.54
CA PRO A 281 14.68 -46.27 -54.12
C PRO A 281 15.85 -46.29 -53.12
N LEU A 282 17.07 -46.58 -53.58
CA LEU A 282 18.32 -46.60 -52.80
C LEU A 282 18.52 -47.80 -51.84
N VAL A 283 17.52 -48.69 -51.63
CA VAL A 283 17.65 -49.82 -50.69
C VAL A 283 18.62 -50.86 -51.23
N ASP A 284 18.61 -51.17 -52.52
CA ASP A 284 19.53 -52.13 -53.15
C ASP A 284 20.91 -51.56 -53.51
N HIS A 285 21.14 -50.28 -53.21
CA HIS A 285 22.44 -49.63 -53.50
C HIS A 285 23.45 -49.85 -52.35
N PRO A 286 24.70 -50.28 -52.67
CA PRO A 286 25.71 -50.60 -51.64
C PRO A 286 26.00 -49.42 -50.66
N TYR A 287 25.77 -48.21 -51.08
CA TYR A 287 25.94 -47.00 -50.25
C TYR A 287 24.63 -46.30 -49.87
N GLY A 288 23.48 -46.98 -50.05
CA GLY A 288 22.14 -46.42 -49.84
C GLY A 288 21.98 -45.80 -48.46
N PHE A 289 22.38 -46.45 -47.41
CA PHE A 289 22.38 -45.93 -46.03
C PHE A 289 23.16 -44.59 -45.89
N TRP A 290 24.36 -44.53 -46.43
CA TRP A 290 25.16 -43.33 -46.35
C TRP A 290 24.63 -42.17 -47.17
N ILE A 291 23.96 -42.45 -48.30
CA ILE A 291 23.30 -41.42 -49.12
C ILE A 291 22.11 -40.83 -48.33
N ILE A 292 21.29 -41.65 -47.68
CA ILE A 292 20.14 -41.17 -46.89
C ILE A 292 20.59 -40.31 -45.71
N ILE A 293 21.61 -40.79 -44.95
CA ILE A 293 22.15 -40.01 -43.81
C ILE A 293 22.73 -38.67 -44.29
N THR A 294 23.47 -38.65 -45.40
CA THR A 294 24.03 -37.43 -45.94
C THR A 294 22.94 -36.43 -46.36
N LEU A 295 21.85 -36.92 -46.98
CA LEU A 295 20.69 -36.12 -47.37
C LEU A 295 19.98 -35.53 -46.11
N MET A 296 19.83 -36.32 -45.06
CA MET A 296 19.27 -35.86 -43.78
C MET A 296 20.14 -34.75 -43.15
N PHE A 297 21.46 -34.92 -43.15
CA PHE A 297 22.38 -33.91 -42.66
C PHE A 297 22.31 -32.62 -43.47
N ILE A 298 22.27 -32.69 -44.80
CA ILE A 298 22.14 -31.52 -45.69
C ILE A 298 20.82 -30.81 -45.42
N GLY A 299 19.72 -31.55 -45.28
CA GLY A 299 18.41 -30.97 -44.93
C GLY A 299 18.39 -30.29 -43.59
N ALA A 300 18.93 -30.97 -42.55
CA ALA A 300 19.06 -30.37 -41.22
C ALA A 300 19.91 -29.09 -41.20
N PHE A 301 21.04 -29.10 -41.88
CA PHE A 301 21.93 -27.96 -42.00
C PHE A 301 21.28 -26.80 -42.78
N GLY A 302 20.57 -27.09 -43.85
CA GLY A 302 19.82 -26.09 -44.62
C GLY A 302 18.74 -25.42 -43.78
N MET A 303 17.95 -26.21 -42.99
CA MET A 303 16.94 -25.66 -42.07
C MET A 303 17.57 -24.83 -40.96
N TYR A 304 18.72 -25.27 -40.39
CA TYR A 304 19.44 -24.50 -39.40
C TYR A 304 19.92 -23.16 -39.97
N LEU A 305 20.52 -23.12 -41.17
CA LEU A 305 20.93 -21.88 -41.82
C LEU A 305 19.74 -20.93 -42.11
N TYR A 306 18.59 -21.49 -42.51
CA TYR A 306 17.38 -20.72 -42.75
C TYR A 306 16.89 -20.03 -41.45
N PHE A 307 16.82 -20.75 -40.32
CA PHE A 307 16.41 -20.18 -39.04
C PHE A 307 17.42 -19.18 -38.48
N LYS A 308 18.71 -19.46 -38.65
CA LYS A 308 19.79 -18.50 -38.30
C LYS A 308 19.67 -17.20 -39.09
N LYS A 309 19.39 -17.27 -40.41
CA LYS A 309 19.18 -16.08 -41.25
C LYS A 309 17.93 -15.28 -40.80
N LYS A 310 16.92 -15.95 -40.33
CA LYS A 310 15.71 -15.33 -39.76
C LYS A 310 15.87 -14.82 -38.33
N LYS A 311 17.04 -14.96 -37.71
CA LYS A 311 17.30 -14.60 -36.30
C LYS A 311 16.37 -15.32 -35.31
N TRP A 312 16.05 -16.59 -35.61
CA TRP A 312 15.26 -17.45 -34.73
C TRP A 312 16.14 -18.30 -33.81
N ILE A 313 17.39 -18.38 -34.18
CA ILE A 313 18.53 -18.97 -33.42
C ILE A 313 19.60 -17.92 -33.30
#